data_a3cbc5ce166c8c3eddd8c528c7795099
#
_entry.id   a3cbc5ce166c8c3eddd8c528c7795099
#
_cell.length_a   1.000
_cell.length_b   1.000
_cell.length_c   1.000
_cell.angle_alpha   90.00
_cell.angle_beta   90.00
_cell.angle_gamma   90.00
#
_symmetry.space_group_name_H-M   'P 1'
#
loop_
_entity.id
_entity.type
_entity.pdbx_description
1 polymer ?
#
loop_
_entity_poly.entity_id
_entity_poly.type
_entity_poly.pdbx_seq_one_letter_code
_entity_poly.pdbx_strand_id
1 'polypeptide(L)'
;MTRRYFGTDGIRGLANKHPMTSEVALKVGMAAGKLFQNGNHRHRVVIGKDTRLSGYMLEAALMSGFTSVGMDVFLLGPMPTPAVAMLTRSLRADLGVMISASHNRYSDNGIKLFDSDGYKLSDEVELEIERLIDGPAEPLLAPSDRIGRATRVDSAQERYIEFAKRTLPKNLKLNGLRIVIDCANGAAYKVAPEALWELGAEVIKIGVDPDGRNINYKCGSTAPEALIDKVREVRADIGIALDGDADRVVIVDEKGRIVDGDQIMAVIAESWNRRGKLSAGGVVATVMSNLGLERYLKEQGLSLVRTPVGDRYVVEHMRRHGYNVGGEQSGHIVLSDFTTTGDGLVSSLQILACVVATGRSVSEVCARFTPLPQILENVRYSSGRPLDDKRVRKVIEGARQQLGDSGRLVIRPSGTEPVIRVMAEGDDEKLVTTVVGEIVEAVKAAAQAAA
;
A
#
# COMPACT_ATOMS: atom_id res chain seq x y z
N MET A 1 20.00 16.98 1.86
CA MET A 1 19.17 17.55 2.96
C MET A 1 18.44 16.44 3.65
N THR A 2 18.31 16.45 4.97
CA THR A 2 17.51 15.49 5.72
C THR A 2 16.03 15.87 5.58
N ARG A 3 15.17 14.91 5.23
CA ARG A 3 13.72 15.09 5.18
C ARG A 3 13.17 15.49 6.56
N ARG A 4 12.26 16.42 6.61
CA ARG A 4 11.67 16.98 7.85
C ARG A 4 10.20 16.62 8.01
N TYR A 5 9.45 16.55 6.93
CA TYR A 5 8.02 16.28 6.89
C TYR A 5 7.71 14.95 6.20
N PHE A 6 8.30 14.72 5.02
CA PHE A 6 8.04 13.51 4.25
C PHE A 6 8.81 12.30 4.77
N GLY A 7 8.09 11.21 4.98
CA GLY A 7 8.64 9.87 5.24
C GLY A 7 8.81 9.05 3.94
N THR A 8 8.77 7.73 4.07
CA THR A 8 8.83 6.81 2.92
C THR A 8 7.53 6.75 2.12
N ASP A 9 6.41 7.19 2.70
CA ASP A 9 5.08 7.15 2.08
C ASP A 9 4.28 8.41 2.48
N GLY A 10 4.73 9.55 1.99
CA GLY A 10 4.12 10.85 2.29
C GLY A 10 4.43 11.38 3.69
N ILE A 11 3.67 12.37 4.13
CA ILE A 11 3.73 12.94 5.49
C ILE A 11 2.80 12.11 6.37
N ARG A 12 3.28 11.62 7.53
CA ARG A 12 2.47 10.86 8.49
C ARG A 12 2.73 11.29 9.92
N GLY A 13 1.72 11.16 10.77
CA GLY A 13 1.85 11.41 12.20
C GLY A 13 0.53 11.37 12.95
N LEU A 14 0.63 11.58 14.24
CA LEU A 14 -0.53 11.68 15.12
C LEU A 14 -1.35 12.92 14.74
N ALA A 15 -2.63 12.74 14.47
CA ALA A 15 -3.52 13.82 14.07
C ALA A 15 -3.54 14.95 15.11
N ASN A 16 -3.56 16.19 14.62
CA ASN A 16 -3.50 17.41 15.40
C ASN A 16 -2.21 17.58 16.25
N LYS A 17 -1.14 16.87 15.85
CA LYS A 17 0.24 17.07 16.33
C LYS A 17 1.17 17.23 15.13
N HIS A 18 2.24 18.02 15.30
CA HIS A 18 3.24 18.18 14.23
C HIS A 18 3.79 16.82 13.78
N PRO A 19 3.87 16.54 12.46
CA PRO A 19 3.56 17.42 11.34
C PRO A 19 2.08 17.41 10.87
N MET A 20 1.18 16.62 11.47
CA MET A 20 -0.21 16.44 11.02
C MET A 20 -1.17 17.47 11.62
N THR A 21 -0.84 18.76 11.47
CA THR A 21 -1.67 19.91 11.90
C THR A 21 -2.32 20.60 10.69
N SER A 22 -3.39 21.38 10.94
CA SER A 22 -4.02 22.20 9.89
C SER A 22 -3.07 23.25 9.31
N GLU A 23 -2.16 23.81 10.13
CA GLU A 23 -1.15 24.77 9.67
C GLU A 23 -0.20 24.13 8.66
N VAL A 24 0.34 22.96 8.97
CA VAL A 24 1.24 22.24 8.06
C VAL A 24 0.49 21.82 6.78
N ALA A 25 -0.73 21.29 6.90
CA ALA A 25 -1.55 20.92 5.75
C ALA A 25 -1.85 22.11 4.82
N LEU A 26 -2.14 23.30 5.38
CA LEU A 26 -2.27 24.53 4.60
C LEU A 26 -1.01 24.84 3.82
N LYS A 27 0.15 24.81 4.48
CA LYS A 27 1.46 25.08 3.87
C LYS A 27 1.82 24.03 2.80
N VAL A 28 1.50 22.75 3.02
CA VAL A 28 1.64 21.68 2.01
C VAL A 28 0.80 22.01 0.76
N GLY A 29 -0.46 22.43 0.95
CA GLY A 29 -1.33 22.82 -0.15
C GLY A 29 -0.77 24.01 -0.94
N MET A 30 -0.25 25.03 -0.25
CA MET A 30 0.38 26.19 -0.88
C MET A 30 1.66 25.81 -1.64
N ALA A 31 2.55 25.08 -1.00
CA ALA A 31 3.85 24.69 -1.56
C ALA A 31 3.71 23.77 -2.77
N ALA A 32 2.95 22.67 -2.62
CA ALA A 32 2.68 21.75 -3.70
C ALA A 32 1.89 22.42 -4.83
N GLY A 33 0.86 23.20 -4.49
CA GLY A 33 0.09 23.95 -5.47
C GLY A 33 0.94 24.89 -6.31
N LYS A 34 1.88 25.60 -5.71
CA LYS A 34 2.79 26.49 -6.43
C LYS A 34 3.76 25.73 -7.33
N LEU A 35 4.32 24.63 -6.84
CA LEU A 35 5.30 23.82 -7.57
C LEU A 35 4.70 23.17 -8.83
N PHE A 36 3.43 22.78 -8.78
CA PHE A 36 2.74 22.10 -9.88
C PHE A 36 2.00 23.03 -10.84
N GLN A 37 2.19 24.35 -10.74
CA GLN A 37 1.67 25.34 -11.70
C GLN A 37 2.61 25.50 -12.89
N ASN A 38 2.62 24.50 -13.78
CA ASN A 38 3.45 24.51 -14.98
C ASN A 38 2.59 24.66 -16.24
N GLY A 39 2.96 25.63 -17.10
CA GLY A 39 2.22 25.89 -18.34
C GLY A 39 1.13 26.96 -18.20
N ASN A 40 0.36 27.15 -19.27
CA ASN A 40 -0.64 28.23 -19.37
C ASN A 40 -2.07 27.66 -19.46
N HIS A 41 -2.46 26.90 -18.44
CA HIS A 41 -3.82 26.35 -18.31
C HIS A 41 -4.33 26.54 -16.87
N ARG A 42 -5.61 26.27 -16.64
CA ARG A 42 -6.19 26.27 -15.30
C ARG A 42 -5.74 25.03 -14.55
N HIS A 43 -4.88 25.20 -13.54
CA HIS A 43 -4.33 24.09 -12.77
C HIS A 43 -5.35 23.49 -11.80
N ARG A 44 -5.28 22.17 -11.61
CA ARG A 44 -6.25 21.39 -10.86
C ARG A 44 -5.57 20.42 -9.92
N VAL A 45 -6.13 20.28 -8.72
CA VAL A 45 -5.75 19.22 -7.78
C VAL A 45 -6.97 18.40 -7.40
N VAL A 46 -6.78 17.08 -7.31
CA VAL A 46 -7.79 16.14 -6.82
C VAL A 46 -7.48 15.82 -5.37
N ILE A 47 -8.45 15.89 -4.47
CA ILE A 47 -8.28 15.53 -3.05
C ILE A 47 -9.29 14.43 -2.68
N GLY A 48 -8.77 13.26 -2.30
CA GLY A 48 -9.51 12.18 -1.67
C GLY A 48 -9.07 11.97 -0.22
N LYS A 49 -9.88 11.27 0.55
CA LYS A 49 -9.57 10.94 1.95
C LYS A 49 -10.13 9.59 2.33
N ASP A 50 -9.63 9.02 3.41
CA ASP A 50 -10.29 7.92 4.09
C ASP A 50 -11.38 8.42 5.05
N THR A 51 -11.85 7.57 5.92
CA THR A 51 -12.98 7.85 6.81
C THR A 51 -12.60 8.46 8.16
N ARG A 52 -11.32 8.75 8.39
CA ARG A 52 -10.82 9.30 9.66
C ARG A 52 -11.44 10.66 9.97
N LEU A 53 -11.79 10.88 11.24
CA LEU A 53 -12.35 12.17 11.72
C LEU A 53 -11.43 13.34 11.38
N SER A 54 -10.12 13.18 11.55
CA SER A 54 -9.12 14.22 11.24
C SER A 54 -9.04 14.59 9.76
N GLY A 55 -9.58 13.75 8.87
CA GLY A 55 -9.67 14.03 7.44
C GLY A 55 -10.44 15.31 7.11
N TYR A 56 -11.46 15.66 7.89
CA TYR A 56 -12.22 16.91 7.69
C TYR A 56 -11.35 18.15 7.88
N MET A 57 -10.55 18.16 8.94
CA MET A 57 -9.64 19.28 9.26
C MET A 57 -8.54 19.41 8.19
N LEU A 58 -7.93 18.31 7.81
CA LEU A 58 -6.82 18.30 6.85
C LEU A 58 -7.29 18.66 5.43
N GLU A 59 -8.45 18.14 4.99
CA GLU A 59 -9.06 18.47 3.69
C GLU A 59 -9.35 19.96 3.57
N ALA A 60 -9.96 20.56 4.61
CA ALA A 60 -10.26 22.01 4.63
C ALA A 60 -8.99 22.86 4.55
N ALA A 61 -7.93 22.47 5.27
CA ALA A 61 -6.66 23.19 5.27
C ALA A 61 -5.94 23.08 3.91
N LEU A 62 -5.84 21.87 3.35
CA LEU A 62 -5.27 21.64 2.02
C LEU A 62 -6.04 22.40 0.94
N MET A 63 -7.38 22.33 0.96
CA MET A 63 -8.24 23.06 0.02
C MET A 63 -7.98 24.57 0.09
N SER A 64 -7.88 25.14 1.30
CA SER A 64 -7.54 26.56 1.49
C SER A 64 -6.15 26.87 0.92
N GLY A 65 -5.16 26.04 1.17
CA GLY A 65 -3.80 26.19 0.65
C GLY A 65 -3.75 26.20 -0.87
N PHE A 66 -4.34 25.19 -1.52
CA PHE A 66 -4.37 25.10 -2.99
C PHE A 66 -5.13 26.24 -3.65
N THR A 67 -6.30 26.60 -3.12
CA THR A 67 -7.08 27.70 -3.69
C THR A 67 -6.39 29.04 -3.53
N SER A 68 -5.69 29.30 -2.43
CA SER A 68 -4.94 30.53 -2.18
C SER A 68 -3.81 30.78 -3.18
N VAL A 69 -3.26 29.72 -3.75
CA VAL A 69 -2.18 29.82 -4.78
C VAL A 69 -2.74 29.74 -6.21
N GLY A 70 -4.05 29.63 -6.40
CA GLY A 70 -4.73 29.70 -7.70
C GLY A 70 -5.02 28.35 -8.35
N MET A 71 -4.90 27.22 -7.63
CA MET A 71 -5.32 25.90 -8.13
C MET A 71 -6.82 25.66 -7.88
N ASP A 72 -7.52 25.09 -8.85
CA ASP A 72 -8.87 24.56 -8.65
C ASP A 72 -8.79 23.20 -7.93
N VAL A 73 -9.64 22.99 -6.95
CA VAL A 73 -9.69 21.81 -6.11
C VAL A 73 -10.89 20.95 -6.41
N PHE A 74 -10.68 19.69 -6.74
CA PHE A 74 -11.71 18.68 -6.93
C PHE A 74 -11.78 17.77 -5.70
N LEU A 75 -12.86 17.89 -4.91
CA LEU A 75 -13.08 17.10 -3.71
C LEU A 75 -13.82 15.81 -4.06
N LEU A 76 -13.20 14.66 -3.76
CA LEU A 76 -13.76 13.33 -4.04
C LEU A 76 -14.56 12.76 -2.86
N GLY A 77 -14.32 13.25 -1.63
CA GLY A 77 -14.79 12.62 -0.40
C GLY A 77 -14.03 11.32 -0.08
N PRO A 78 -14.65 10.41 0.69
CA PRO A 78 -14.02 9.12 1.01
C PRO A 78 -13.87 8.26 -0.26
N MET A 79 -12.62 8.02 -0.65
CA MET A 79 -12.23 7.26 -1.84
C MET A 79 -10.91 6.49 -1.61
N PRO A 80 -10.74 5.28 -2.15
CA PRO A 80 -9.49 4.53 -2.11
C PRO A 80 -8.29 5.32 -2.65
N THR A 81 -7.10 5.06 -2.09
CA THR A 81 -5.83 5.62 -2.61
C THR A 81 -5.66 5.39 -4.12
N PRO A 82 -5.87 4.16 -4.66
CA PRO A 82 -5.77 3.95 -6.11
C PRO A 82 -6.84 4.71 -6.92
N ALA A 83 -8.01 4.96 -6.33
CA ALA A 83 -9.02 5.78 -6.99
C ALA A 83 -8.58 7.24 -7.13
N VAL A 84 -7.89 7.80 -6.13
CA VAL A 84 -7.31 9.14 -6.22
C VAL A 84 -6.28 9.21 -7.35
N ALA A 85 -5.35 8.25 -7.41
CA ALA A 85 -4.35 8.17 -8.49
C ALA A 85 -5.01 8.06 -9.88
N MET A 86 -6.01 7.19 -10.03
CA MET A 86 -6.76 7.02 -11.27
C MET A 86 -7.53 8.29 -11.66
N LEU A 87 -8.21 8.93 -10.70
CA LEU A 87 -9.01 10.13 -10.96
C LEU A 87 -8.15 11.36 -11.26
N THR A 88 -6.94 11.45 -10.70
CA THR A 88 -5.96 12.49 -11.08
C THR A 88 -5.72 12.47 -12.58
N ARG A 89 -5.45 11.29 -13.15
CA ARG A 89 -5.29 11.10 -14.60
C ARG A 89 -6.58 11.34 -15.37
N SER A 90 -7.68 10.74 -14.92
CA SER A 90 -8.98 10.79 -15.61
C SER A 90 -9.54 12.21 -15.70
N LEU A 91 -9.35 13.03 -14.68
CA LEU A 91 -9.79 14.43 -14.62
C LEU A 91 -8.74 15.41 -15.17
N ARG A 92 -7.60 14.90 -15.67
CA ARG A 92 -6.46 15.69 -16.15
C ARG A 92 -6.04 16.74 -15.11
N ALA A 93 -5.93 16.32 -13.86
CA ALA A 93 -5.42 17.18 -12.80
C ALA A 93 -3.88 17.13 -12.78
N ASP A 94 -3.27 18.23 -12.36
CA ASP A 94 -1.83 18.37 -12.26
C ASP A 94 -1.27 17.63 -11.04
N LEU A 95 -2.11 17.45 -10.01
CA LEU A 95 -1.73 16.85 -8.73
C LEU A 95 -2.90 16.05 -8.14
N GLY A 96 -2.58 14.94 -7.49
CA GLY A 96 -3.49 14.18 -6.64
C GLY A 96 -3.06 14.20 -5.19
N VAL A 97 -4.01 14.25 -4.27
CA VAL A 97 -3.77 14.22 -2.83
C VAL A 97 -4.66 13.16 -2.19
N MET A 98 -4.06 12.24 -1.46
CA MET A 98 -4.77 11.31 -0.59
C MET A 98 -4.49 11.62 0.87
N ILE A 99 -5.56 11.83 1.64
CA ILE A 99 -5.49 12.05 3.09
C ILE A 99 -5.79 10.72 3.78
N SER A 100 -4.74 10.02 4.19
CA SER A 100 -4.84 8.73 4.86
C SER A 100 -3.52 8.32 5.52
N ALA A 101 -3.63 7.53 6.60
CA ALA A 101 -2.51 6.80 7.19
C ALA A 101 -2.63 5.29 6.96
N SER A 102 -3.30 4.86 5.86
CA SER A 102 -3.46 3.46 5.43
C SER A 102 -3.99 2.58 6.59
N HIS A 103 -3.24 1.57 7.00
CA HIS A 103 -3.63 0.59 8.02
C HIS A 103 -3.47 1.06 9.48
N ASN A 104 -2.97 2.28 9.73
CA ASN A 104 -2.83 2.79 11.08
C ASN A 104 -4.21 3.02 11.74
N ARG A 105 -4.23 3.15 13.06
CA ARG A 105 -5.42 3.54 13.83
C ARG A 105 -5.89 4.95 13.46
N TYR A 106 -7.14 5.26 13.79
CA TYR A 106 -7.77 6.57 13.49
C TYR A 106 -7.05 7.78 14.05
N SER A 107 -6.26 7.59 15.12
CA SER A 107 -5.47 8.65 15.75
C SER A 107 -4.36 9.21 14.89
N ASP A 108 -3.89 8.43 13.93
CA ASP A 108 -2.90 8.86 12.95
C ASP A 108 -3.59 9.36 11.69
N ASN A 109 -2.91 10.21 10.92
CA ASN A 109 -3.30 10.54 9.56
C ASN A 109 -2.05 10.80 8.70
N GLY A 110 -2.25 10.99 7.40
CA GLY A 110 -1.17 11.25 6.46
C GLY A 110 -1.64 12.05 5.25
N ILE A 111 -0.67 12.54 4.49
CA ILE A 111 -0.88 13.23 3.21
C ILE A 111 0.07 12.59 2.20
N LYS A 112 -0.50 11.94 1.18
CA LYS A 112 0.22 11.34 0.05
C LYS A 112 -0.03 12.20 -1.19
N LEU A 113 1.01 12.47 -1.97
CA LEU A 113 0.92 13.29 -3.17
C LEU A 113 1.22 12.44 -4.41
N PHE A 114 0.45 12.67 -5.48
CA PHE A 114 0.56 11.98 -6.77
C PHE A 114 0.73 13.00 -7.89
N ASP A 115 1.64 12.73 -8.83
CA ASP A 115 1.79 13.53 -10.04
C ASP A 115 0.59 13.36 -11.01
N SER A 116 0.63 14.09 -12.11
CA SER A 116 -0.43 14.06 -13.14
C SER A 116 -0.64 12.67 -13.78
N ASP A 117 0.38 11.82 -13.74
CA ASP A 117 0.33 10.44 -14.21
C ASP A 117 -0.17 9.46 -13.14
N GLY A 118 -0.46 9.94 -11.93
CA GLY A 118 -0.96 9.15 -10.81
C GLY A 118 0.12 8.35 -10.08
N TYR A 119 1.39 8.70 -10.23
CA TYR A 119 2.49 8.13 -9.45
C TYR A 119 2.82 8.98 -8.23
N LYS A 120 3.31 8.36 -7.17
CA LYS A 120 3.86 9.08 -6.02
C LYS A 120 5.02 9.97 -6.44
N LEU A 121 5.14 11.13 -5.79
CA LEU A 121 6.20 12.10 -6.10
C LEU A 121 7.58 11.53 -5.80
N SER A 122 8.58 11.98 -6.56
CA SER A 122 9.98 11.63 -6.29
C SER A 122 10.52 12.34 -5.04
N ASP A 123 11.64 11.83 -4.52
CA ASP A 123 12.31 12.39 -3.34
C ASP A 123 12.72 13.85 -3.55
N GLU A 124 13.17 14.19 -4.77
CA GLU A 124 13.60 15.53 -5.16
C GLU A 124 12.42 16.52 -5.11
N VAL A 125 11.25 16.10 -5.61
CA VAL A 125 10.04 16.92 -5.61
C VAL A 125 9.52 17.11 -4.18
N GLU A 126 9.54 16.05 -3.36
CA GLU A 126 9.16 16.14 -1.94
C GLU A 126 10.07 17.10 -1.16
N LEU A 127 11.39 17.05 -1.38
CA LEU A 127 12.36 17.99 -0.76
C LEU A 127 12.13 19.44 -1.20
N GLU A 128 11.76 19.67 -2.45
CA GLU A 128 11.44 21.02 -2.93
C GLU A 128 10.14 21.54 -2.30
N ILE A 129 9.14 20.69 -2.11
CA ILE A 129 7.93 21.05 -1.37
C ILE A 129 8.29 21.41 0.08
N GLU A 130 9.15 20.63 0.76
CA GLU A 130 9.61 20.95 2.12
C GLU A 130 10.30 22.33 2.19
N ARG A 131 11.13 22.64 1.21
CA ARG A 131 11.78 23.95 1.12
C ARG A 131 10.77 25.11 1.03
N LEU A 132 9.69 24.90 0.27
CA LEU A 132 8.63 25.92 0.14
C LEU A 132 7.77 26.01 1.40
N ILE A 133 7.53 24.90 2.13
CA ILE A 133 6.81 24.89 3.42
C ILE A 133 7.53 25.74 4.48
N ASP A 134 8.86 25.67 4.49
CA ASP A 134 9.70 26.42 5.44
C ASP A 134 9.94 27.89 5.00
N GLY A 135 9.56 28.22 3.77
CA GLY A 135 9.70 29.57 3.21
C GLY A 135 8.56 30.53 3.56
N PRO A 136 8.66 31.80 3.15
CA PRO A 136 7.58 32.77 3.31
C PRO A 136 6.36 32.42 2.43
N ALA A 137 5.16 32.62 2.96
CA ALA A 137 3.93 32.27 2.25
C ALA A 137 3.50 33.30 1.20
N GLU A 138 3.76 34.58 1.43
CA GLU A 138 3.29 35.68 0.56
C GLU A 138 3.68 35.55 -0.91
N PRO A 139 4.92 35.14 -1.28
CA PRO A 139 5.31 34.97 -2.67
C PRO A 139 4.60 33.83 -3.39
N LEU A 140 3.93 32.93 -2.65
CA LEU A 140 3.19 31.80 -3.23
C LEU A 140 1.75 32.19 -3.61
N LEU A 141 1.19 33.24 -2.98
CA LEU A 141 -0.20 33.63 -3.13
C LEU A 141 -0.53 34.10 -4.55
N ALA A 142 -1.70 33.68 -5.03
CA ALA A 142 -2.27 34.18 -6.28
C ALA A 142 -2.88 35.58 -6.08
N PRO A 143 -2.90 36.45 -7.11
CA PRO A 143 -3.69 37.67 -7.07
C PRO A 143 -5.18 37.35 -6.95
N SER A 144 -5.98 38.29 -6.44
CA SER A 144 -7.39 38.09 -6.07
C SER A 144 -8.28 37.61 -7.21
N ASP A 145 -7.97 37.98 -8.45
CA ASP A 145 -8.67 37.57 -9.68
C ASP A 145 -8.27 36.16 -10.16
N ARG A 146 -7.25 35.54 -9.54
CA ARG A 146 -6.76 34.21 -9.90
C ARG A 146 -6.86 33.17 -8.77
N ILE A 147 -7.55 33.50 -7.67
CA ILE A 147 -7.85 32.53 -6.60
C ILE A 147 -8.56 31.30 -7.19
N GLY A 148 -8.21 30.11 -6.71
CA GLY A 148 -8.78 28.85 -7.14
C GLY A 148 -10.21 28.63 -6.64
N ARG A 149 -10.89 27.67 -7.23
CA ARG A 149 -12.28 27.28 -6.87
C ARG A 149 -12.30 25.84 -6.37
N ALA A 150 -13.03 25.54 -5.31
CA ALA A 150 -13.31 24.18 -4.88
C ALA A 150 -14.64 23.66 -5.46
N THR A 151 -14.64 22.43 -5.94
CA THR A 151 -15.82 21.76 -6.50
C THR A 151 -15.86 20.30 -6.04
N ARG A 152 -17.02 19.80 -5.62
CA ARG A 152 -17.21 18.39 -5.32
C ARG A 152 -17.46 17.60 -6.62
N VAL A 153 -16.82 16.44 -6.74
CA VAL A 153 -17.00 15.53 -7.89
C VAL A 153 -17.93 14.41 -7.46
N ASP A 154 -19.22 14.57 -7.67
CA ASP A 154 -20.23 13.60 -7.21
C ASP A 154 -20.11 12.25 -7.94
N SER A 155 -19.63 12.23 -9.18
CA SER A 155 -19.43 11.01 -9.98
C SER A 155 -18.10 10.27 -9.71
N ALA A 156 -17.40 10.59 -8.63
CA ALA A 156 -16.09 10.00 -8.36
C ALA A 156 -16.18 8.49 -8.07
N GLN A 157 -17.20 8.08 -7.31
CA GLN A 157 -17.42 6.70 -6.92
C GLN A 157 -17.74 5.82 -8.13
N GLU A 158 -18.70 6.23 -8.95
CA GLU A 158 -19.12 5.53 -10.16
C GLU A 158 -17.98 5.38 -11.17
N ARG A 159 -17.12 6.41 -11.31
CA ARG A 159 -15.95 6.35 -12.19
C ARG A 159 -14.96 5.29 -11.74
N TYR A 160 -14.69 5.18 -10.44
CA TYR A 160 -13.78 4.16 -9.93
C TYR A 160 -14.40 2.76 -9.98
N ILE A 161 -15.68 2.60 -9.65
CA ILE A 161 -16.42 1.34 -9.79
C ILE A 161 -16.33 0.83 -11.23
N GLU A 162 -16.66 1.66 -12.20
CA GLU A 162 -16.58 1.30 -13.61
C GLU A 162 -15.16 0.96 -14.05
N PHE A 163 -14.16 1.71 -13.57
CA PHE A 163 -12.76 1.41 -13.83
C PHE A 163 -12.37 0.04 -13.27
N ALA A 164 -12.64 -0.23 -12.00
CA ALA A 164 -12.31 -1.49 -11.34
C ALA A 164 -12.98 -2.69 -12.04
N LYS A 165 -14.29 -2.60 -12.34
CA LYS A 165 -15.03 -3.64 -13.04
C LYS A 165 -14.43 -4.00 -14.41
N ARG A 166 -13.90 -3.01 -15.15
CA ARG A 166 -13.27 -3.22 -16.46
C ARG A 166 -11.97 -4.02 -16.41
N THR A 167 -11.37 -4.18 -15.23
CA THR A 167 -10.17 -5.01 -15.06
C THR A 167 -10.50 -6.51 -15.05
N LEU A 168 -11.76 -6.87 -14.71
CA LEU A 168 -12.26 -8.24 -14.89
C LEU A 168 -12.45 -8.54 -16.39
N PRO A 169 -11.99 -9.68 -16.92
CA PRO A 169 -12.23 -10.05 -18.30
C PRO A 169 -13.73 -10.04 -18.66
N LYS A 170 -14.08 -9.40 -19.79
CA LYS A 170 -15.47 -9.12 -20.20
C LYS A 170 -16.39 -10.36 -20.27
N ASN A 171 -15.84 -11.53 -20.50
CA ASN A 171 -16.56 -12.79 -20.58
C ASN A 171 -16.80 -13.46 -19.21
N LEU A 172 -16.26 -12.91 -18.14
CA LEU A 172 -16.43 -13.44 -16.79
C LEU A 172 -17.45 -12.63 -16.01
N LYS A 173 -18.21 -13.33 -15.18
CA LYS A 173 -19.16 -12.77 -14.21
C LYS A 173 -18.95 -13.48 -12.88
N LEU A 174 -19.30 -12.81 -11.78
CA LEU A 174 -19.17 -13.37 -10.44
C LEU A 174 -20.47 -14.05 -9.93
N ASN A 175 -21.41 -14.32 -10.85
CA ASN A 175 -22.66 -14.99 -10.50
C ASN A 175 -22.41 -16.34 -9.82
N GLY A 176 -23.10 -16.57 -8.72
CA GLY A 176 -22.99 -17.80 -7.92
C GLY A 176 -21.84 -17.79 -6.90
N LEU A 177 -20.97 -16.77 -6.89
CA LEU A 177 -19.99 -16.60 -5.83
C LEU A 177 -20.56 -15.80 -4.67
N ARG A 178 -20.40 -16.34 -3.46
CA ARG A 178 -20.68 -15.65 -2.19
C ARG A 178 -19.39 -15.09 -1.64
N ILE A 179 -19.32 -13.75 -1.54
CA ILE A 179 -18.11 -13.00 -1.17
C ILE A 179 -18.37 -12.26 0.15
N VAL A 180 -17.53 -12.46 1.15
CA VAL A 180 -17.47 -11.58 2.32
C VAL A 180 -16.42 -10.51 2.05
N ILE A 181 -16.82 -9.24 2.11
CA ILE A 181 -15.90 -8.10 1.97
C ILE A 181 -15.78 -7.32 3.28
N ASP A 182 -14.56 -7.18 3.79
CA ASP A 182 -14.21 -6.32 4.92
C ASP A 182 -13.51 -5.07 4.39
N CYS A 183 -14.17 -3.92 4.51
CA CYS A 183 -13.64 -2.63 4.08
C CYS A 183 -12.93 -1.84 5.19
N ALA A 184 -12.59 -2.48 6.32
CA ALA A 184 -11.87 -1.86 7.43
C ALA A 184 -12.53 -0.58 8.00
N ASN A 185 -13.83 -0.36 7.80
CA ASN A 185 -14.49 0.94 7.98
C ASN A 185 -13.75 2.09 7.27
N GLY A 186 -13.05 1.79 6.19
CA GLY A 186 -12.15 2.67 5.44
C GLY A 186 -12.76 3.23 4.16
N ALA A 187 -11.89 3.74 3.32
CA ALA A 187 -12.25 4.49 2.11
C ALA A 187 -13.06 3.71 1.07
N ALA A 188 -12.91 2.38 1.05
CA ALA A 188 -13.61 1.51 0.08
C ALA A 188 -15.01 1.07 0.51
N TYR A 189 -15.52 1.51 1.66
CA TYR A 189 -16.75 1.00 2.30
C TYR A 189 -18.01 1.03 1.41
N LYS A 190 -18.04 1.91 0.41
CA LYS A 190 -19.09 1.97 -0.60
C LYS A 190 -18.69 1.29 -1.90
N VAL A 191 -17.55 1.70 -2.46
CA VAL A 191 -17.17 1.35 -3.84
C VAL A 191 -16.82 -0.12 -4.02
N ALA A 192 -16.19 -0.78 -3.03
CA ALA A 192 -15.80 -2.18 -3.18
C ALA A 192 -17.00 -3.14 -3.13
N PRO A 193 -17.92 -3.05 -2.16
CA PRO A 193 -19.15 -3.87 -2.17
C PRO A 193 -20.00 -3.65 -3.41
N GLU A 194 -20.14 -2.41 -3.88
CA GLU A 194 -20.92 -2.06 -5.06
C GLU A 194 -20.34 -2.69 -6.33
N ALA A 195 -19.02 -2.54 -6.54
CA ALA A 195 -18.34 -3.13 -7.69
C ALA A 195 -18.52 -4.65 -7.77
N LEU A 196 -18.41 -5.36 -6.64
CA LEU A 196 -18.60 -6.80 -6.58
C LEU A 196 -20.05 -7.22 -6.84
N TRP A 197 -20.99 -6.47 -6.29
CA TRP A 197 -22.43 -6.69 -6.51
C TRP A 197 -22.82 -6.46 -7.99
N GLU A 198 -22.37 -5.39 -8.60
CA GLU A 198 -22.64 -5.11 -10.02
C GLU A 198 -22.04 -6.17 -10.97
N LEU A 199 -20.98 -6.86 -10.53
CA LEU A 199 -20.39 -8.00 -11.26
C LEU A 199 -21.16 -9.30 -11.06
N GLY A 200 -22.23 -9.31 -10.22
CA GLY A 200 -23.14 -10.43 -10.03
C GLY A 200 -22.85 -11.31 -8.79
N ALA A 201 -21.96 -10.90 -7.90
CA ALA A 201 -21.69 -11.66 -6.67
C ALA A 201 -22.79 -11.48 -5.62
N GLU A 202 -23.00 -12.51 -4.77
CA GLU A 202 -23.68 -12.37 -3.49
C GLU A 202 -22.69 -11.76 -2.48
N VAL A 203 -22.90 -10.49 -2.09
CA VAL A 203 -21.94 -9.74 -1.27
C VAL A 203 -22.42 -9.60 0.17
N ILE A 204 -21.63 -10.11 1.10
CA ILE A 204 -21.81 -9.94 2.54
C ILE A 204 -20.78 -8.93 3.03
N LYS A 205 -21.24 -7.82 3.59
CA LYS A 205 -20.43 -6.66 3.95
C LYS A 205 -20.12 -6.66 5.44
N ILE A 206 -18.85 -6.45 5.80
CA ILE A 206 -18.41 -6.13 7.17
C ILE A 206 -17.44 -4.96 7.10
N GLY A 207 -17.24 -4.23 8.19
CA GLY A 207 -16.37 -3.07 8.21
C GLY A 207 -16.81 -1.96 7.24
N VAL A 208 -18.13 -1.68 7.12
CA VAL A 208 -18.71 -0.71 6.19
C VAL A 208 -19.53 0.40 6.86
N ASP A 209 -19.41 0.54 8.16
CA ASP A 209 -20.12 1.56 8.95
C ASP A 209 -19.12 2.49 9.67
N PRO A 210 -18.45 3.39 8.94
CA PRO A 210 -17.40 4.24 9.49
C PRO A 210 -17.98 5.34 10.38
N ASP A 211 -17.47 5.45 11.62
CA ASP A 211 -17.80 6.52 12.57
C ASP A 211 -16.70 7.60 12.72
N GLY A 212 -15.64 7.49 11.91
CA GLY A 212 -14.46 8.37 11.94
C GLY A 212 -13.39 7.95 12.94
N ARG A 213 -13.62 6.95 13.79
CA ARG A 213 -12.71 6.44 14.82
C ARG A 213 -12.47 4.95 14.77
N ASN A 214 -13.30 4.21 14.05
CA ASN A 214 -13.28 2.75 13.98
C ASN A 214 -12.52 2.19 12.78
N ILE A 215 -11.89 3.02 11.95
CA ILE A 215 -11.06 2.58 10.82
C ILE A 215 -9.93 1.65 11.28
N ASN A 216 -9.77 0.48 10.63
CA ASN A 216 -8.79 -0.56 10.98
C ASN A 216 -8.89 -1.10 12.42
N TYR A 217 -9.96 -0.83 13.14
CA TYR A 217 -10.10 -1.31 14.50
C TYR A 217 -10.72 -2.70 14.52
N LYS A 218 -9.90 -3.73 14.77
CA LYS A 218 -10.29 -5.14 14.76
C LYS A 218 -10.99 -5.57 13.46
N CYS A 219 -10.58 -5.03 12.34
CA CYS A 219 -11.10 -5.34 11.01
C CYS A 219 -10.06 -5.01 9.93
N GLY A 220 -10.34 -5.43 8.71
CA GLY A 220 -9.51 -5.20 7.54
C GLY A 220 -8.27 -6.08 7.46
N SER A 221 -7.39 -5.77 6.52
CA SER A 221 -6.25 -6.63 6.12
C SER A 221 -5.23 -6.90 7.23
N THR A 222 -5.18 -6.06 8.26
CA THR A 222 -4.25 -6.23 9.41
C THR A 222 -4.88 -6.93 10.61
N ALA A 223 -6.19 -7.20 10.58
CA ALA A 223 -6.94 -7.90 11.62
C ALA A 223 -8.08 -8.72 10.99
N PRO A 224 -7.74 -9.81 10.25
CA PRO A 224 -8.70 -10.55 9.42
C PRO A 224 -9.57 -11.53 10.19
N GLU A 225 -9.48 -11.61 11.52
CA GLU A 225 -10.18 -12.59 12.35
C GLU A 225 -11.69 -12.53 12.14
N ALA A 226 -12.28 -11.33 12.13
CA ALA A 226 -13.70 -11.13 11.91
C ALA A 226 -14.14 -11.60 10.50
N LEU A 227 -13.29 -11.40 9.49
CA LEU A 227 -13.50 -11.89 8.14
C LEU A 227 -13.47 -13.42 8.09
N ILE A 228 -12.47 -14.05 8.73
CA ILE A 228 -12.31 -15.50 8.79
C ILE A 228 -13.56 -16.15 9.41
N ASP A 229 -14.02 -15.61 10.55
CA ASP A 229 -15.20 -16.10 11.24
C ASP A 229 -16.45 -15.95 10.37
N LYS A 230 -16.61 -14.79 9.71
CA LYS A 230 -17.76 -14.55 8.84
C LYS A 230 -17.75 -15.46 7.60
N VAL A 231 -16.60 -15.68 6.96
CA VAL A 231 -16.47 -16.61 5.83
C VAL A 231 -16.96 -18.01 6.20
N ARG A 232 -16.55 -18.51 7.37
CA ARG A 232 -16.97 -19.84 7.88
C ARG A 232 -18.46 -19.87 8.25
N GLU A 233 -18.95 -18.82 8.94
CA GLU A 233 -20.35 -18.71 9.38
C GLU A 233 -21.32 -18.79 8.19
N VAL A 234 -21.05 -18.02 7.13
CA VAL A 234 -21.95 -17.93 5.98
C VAL A 234 -21.57 -18.89 4.85
N ARG A 235 -20.52 -19.70 5.03
CA ARG A 235 -19.99 -20.62 4.02
C ARG A 235 -19.70 -19.87 2.70
N ALA A 236 -18.98 -18.75 2.81
CA ALA A 236 -18.61 -17.98 1.64
C ALA A 236 -17.53 -18.70 0.82
N ASP A 237 -17.51 -18.44 -0.48
CA ASP A 237 -16.48 -18.95 -1.38
C ASP A 237 -15.13 -18.23 -1.18
N ILE A 238 -15.19 -16.98 -0.76
CA ILE A 238 -14.01 -16.12 -0.55
C ILE A 238 -14.31 -15.00 0.45
N GLY A 239 -13.31 -14.66 1.25
CA GLY A 239 -13.24 -13.43 2.02
C GLY A 239 -12.19 -12.47 1.43
N ILE A 240 -12.51 -11.18 1.41
CA ILE A 240 -11.62 -10.11 0.93
C ILE A 240 -11.52 -9.07 2.04
N ALA A 241 -10.33 -8.84 2.60
CA ALA A 241 -10.07 -7.76 3.55
C ALA A 241 -9.21 -6.68 2.91
N LEU A 242 -9.71 -5.46 2.90
CA LEU A 242 -8.96 -4.26 2.50
C LEU A 242 -8.40 -3.56 3.74
N ASP A 243 -7.42 -2.68 3.58
CA ASP A 243 -7.03 -1.75 4.64
C ASP A 243 -7.75 -0.39 4.52
N GLY A 244 -7.45 0.53 5.41
CA GLY A 244 -8.20 1.77 5.55
C GLY A 244 -8.28 2.65 4.30
N ASP A 245 -7.29 2.61 3.41
CA ASP A 245 -7.31 3.31 2.13
C ASP A 245 -7.29 2.37 0.91
N ALA A 246 -7.50 1.08 1.17
CA ALA A 246 -7.73 0.03 0.19
C ALA A 246 -6.60 -0.15 -0.85
N ASP A 247 -5.37 0.27 -0.52
CA ASP A 247 -4.21 0.01 -1.33
C ASP A 247 -3.60 -1.40 -1.08
N ARG A 248 -4.14 -2.11 -0.05
CA ARG A 248 -3.77 -3.47 0.33
C ARG A 248 -4.96 -4.41 0.37
N VAL A 249 -4.67 -5.69 0.18
CA VAL A 249 -5.65 -6.78 0.29
C VAL A 249 -5.06 -8.01 0.96
N VAL A 250 -5.87 -8.65 1.78
CA VAL A 250 -5.69 -10.02 2.26
C VAL A 250 -6.92 -10.82 1.82
N ILE A 251 -6.70 -12.00 1.29
CA ILE A 251 -7.77 -12.93 0.89
C ILE A 251 -7.87 -14.04 1.92
N VAL A 252 -9.09 -14.50 2.16
CA VAL A 252 -9.40 -15.66 2.99
C VAL A 252 -10.11 -16.69 2.13
N ASP A 253 -9.60 -17.92 2.09
CA ASP A 253 -10.22 -18.99 1.32
C ASP A 253 -11.48 -19.53 2.03
N GLU A 254 -12.24 -20.39 1.35
CA GLU A 254 -13.46 -21.02 1.86
C GLU A 254 -13.25 -21.89 3.12
N LYS A 255 -11.99 -22.20 3.47
CA LYS A 255 -11.59 -22.95 4.67
C LYS A 255 -11.17 -22.01 5.82
N GLY A 256 -11.19 -20.70 5.57
CA GLY A 256 -10.76 -19.68 6.54
C GLY A 256 -9.24 -19.57 6.66
N ARG A 257 -8.48 -19.92 5.63
CA ARG A 257 -7.02 -19.75 5.58
C ARG A 257 -6.68 -18.45 4.88
N ILE A 258 -5.67 -17.76 5.40
CA ILE A 258 -5.17 -16.51 4.85
C ILE A 258 -4.34 -16.79 3.59
N VAL A 259 -4.59 -16.00 2.56
CA VAL A 259 -3.82 -15.91 1.33
C VAL A 259 -3.17 -14.52 1.32
N ASP A 260 -1.88 -14.46 1.51
CA ASP A 260 -1.12 -13.22 1.58
C ASP A 260 -0.73 -12.66 0.20
N GLY A 261 -0.04 -11.52 0.18
CA GLY A 261 0.39 -10.86 -1.05
C GLY A 261 1.31 -11.71 -1.92
N ASP A 262 2.14 -12.57 -1.33
CA ASP A 262 3.05 -13.44 -2.08
C ASP A 262 2.27 -14.50 -2.87
N GLN A 263 1.26 -15.12 -2.26
CA GLN A 263 0.36 -16.06 -2.96
C GLN A 263 -0.46 -15.36 -4.04
N ILE A 264 -0.95 -14.14 -3.76
CA ILE A 264 -1.71 -13.33 -4.73
C ILE A 264 -0.84 -13.02 -5.96
N MET A 265 0.39 -12.56 -5.75
CA MET A 265 1.35 -12.31 -6.84
C MET A 265 1.67 -13.57 -7.64
N ALA A 266 1.85 -14.72 -6.97
CA ALA A 266 2.11 -16.00 -7.63
C ALA A 266 0.97 -16.40 -8.58
N VAL A 267 -0.28 -16.32 -8.09
CA VAL A 267 -1.48 -16.66 -8.90
C VAL A 267 -1.62 -15.73 -10.10
N ILE A 268 -1.48 -14.42 -9.89
CA ILE A 268 -1.64 -13.44 -10.96
C ILE A 268 -0.54 -13.61 -12.00
N ALA A 269 0.72 -13.73 -11.57
CA ALA A 269 1.87 -13.90 -12.48
C ALA A 269 1.75 -15.18 -13.32
N GLU A 270 1.41 -16.32 -12.70
CA GLU A 270 1.18 -17.57 -13.40
C GLU A 270 0.03 -17.45 -14.43
N SER A 271 -1.11 -16.86 -14.00
CA SER A 271 -2.27 -16.67 -14.87
C SER A 271 -1.95 -15.75 -16.06
N TRP A 272 -1.23 -14.64 -15.80
CA TRP A 272 -0.86 -13.71 -16.86
C TRP A 272 0.21 -14.30 -17.79
N ASN A 273 1.17 -15.06 -17.25
CA ASN A 273 2.17 -15.76 -18.06
C ASN A 273 1.51 -16.73 -19.03
N ARG A 274 0.59 -17.58 -18.55
CA ARG A 274 -0.15 -18.52 -19.42
C ARG A 274 -0.97 -17.85 -20.52
N ARG A 275 -1.39 -16.60 -20.30
CA ARG A 275 -2.16 -15.79 -21.27
C ARG A 275 -1.29 -14.89 -22.15
N GLY A 276 0.03 -14.93 -22.00
CA GLY A 276 0.96 -14.05 -22.71
C GLY A 276 0.85 -12.57 -22.34
N LYS A 277 0.36 -12.28 -21.11
CA LYS A 277 0.17 -10.91 -20.58
C LYS A 277 1.26 -10.48 -19.60
N LEU A 278 2.01 -11.42 -19.03
CA LEU A 278 3.07 -11.09 -18.09
C LEU A 278 4.25 -10.44 -18.82
N SER A 279 4.58 -9.22 -18.44
CA SER A 279 5.71 -8.48 -19.00
C SER A 279 7.01 -8.79 -18.24
N ALA A 280 8.15 -8.65 -18.93
CA ALA A 280 9.51 -8.84 -18.41
C ALA A 280 9.79 -10.22 -17.76
N GLY A 281 8.89 -11.22 -17.92
CA GLY A 281 9.10 -12.60 -17.49
C GLY A 281 9.26 -12.79 -15.98
N GLY A 282 8.61 -11.96 -15.15
CA GLY A 282 8.75 -12.09 -13.70
C GLY A 282 7.91 -11.13 -12.89
N VAL A 283 8.21 -11.10 -11.59
CA VAL A 283 7.54 -10.30 -10.56
C VAL A 283 8.56 -9.44 -9.82
N VAL A 284 8.18 -8.23 -9.44
CA VAL A 284 8.97 -7.36 -8.58
C VAL A 284 8.36 -7.37 -7.17
N ALA A 285 9.14 -7.78 -6.16
CA ALA A 285 8.70 -7.77 -4.78
C ALA A 285 9.75 -7.16 -3.84
N THR A 286 9.41 -6.96 -2.58
CA THR A 286 10.39 -6.46 -1.62
C THR A 286 11.26 -7.60 -1.07
N VAL A 287 12.34 -7.24 -0.38
CA VAL A 287 13.19 -8.21 0.35
C VAL A 287 12.43 -8.98 1.43
N MET A 288 11.19 -8.61 1.76
CA MET A 288 10.36 -9.30 2.76
C MET A 288 9.56 -10.46 2.18
N SER A 289 9.37 -10.53 0.86
CA SER A 289 8.65 -11.63 0.22
C SER A 289 9.33 -12.97 0.45
N ASN A 290 8.53 -14.00 0.71
CA ASN A 290 8.99 -15.32 1.10
C ASN A 290 9.85 -16.00 0.02
N LEU A 291 10.86 -16.75 0.44
CA LEU A 291 11.73 -17.52 -0.47
C LEU A 291 10.93 -18.60 -1.24
N GLY A 292 9.82 -19.08 -0.66
CA GLY A 292 8.89 -19.99 -1.36
C GLY A 292 8.31 -19.39 -2.64
N LEU A 293 8.00 -18.08 -2.65
CA LEU A 293 7.57 -17.38 -3.87
C LEU A 293 8.67 -17.41 -4.95
N GLU A 294 9.92 -17.14 -4.58
CA GLU A 294 11.05 -17.15 -5.51
C GLU A 294 11.26 -18.53 -6.13
N ARG A 295 11.24 -19.58 -5.30
CA ARG A 295 11.37 -20.97 -5.77
C ARG A 295 10.23 -21.35 -6.72
N TYR A 296 9.00 -21.03 -6.33
CA TYR A 296 7.83 -21.28 -7.18
C TYR A 296 7.91 -20.57 -8.54
N LEU A 297 8.23 -19.29 -8.54
CA LEU A 297 8.37 -18.54 -9.79
C LEU A 297 9.47 -19.13 -10.69
N LYS A 298 10.61 -19.52 -10.11
CA LYS A 298 11.70 -20.19 -10.83
C LYS A 298 11.25 -21.51 -11.47
N GLU A 299 10.45 -22.32 -10.77
CA GLU A 299 9.86 -23.56 -11.33
C GLU A 299 8.92 -23.27 -12.50
N GLN A 300 8.26 -22.11 -12.51
CA GLN A 300 7.43 -21.66 -13.63
C GLN A 300 8.23 -20.98 -14.77
N GLY A 301 9.56 -20.96 -14.69
CA GLY A 301 10.43 -20.26 -15.64
C GLY A 301 10.37 -18.73 -15.52
N LEU A 302 9.91 -18.20 -14.38
CA LEU A 302 9.78 -16.78 -14.08
C LEU A 302 10.85 -16.32 -13.08
N SER A 303 11.13 -15.03 -13.06
CA SER A 303 12.05 -14.42 -12.13
C SER A 303 11.34 -13.66 -11.00
N LEU A 304 11.98 -13.61 -9.81
CA LEU A 304 11.63 -12.68 -8.75
C LEU A 304 12.75 -11.64 -8.61
N VAL A 305 12.40 -10.36 -8.79
CA VAL A 305 13.30 -9.25 -8.50
C VAL A 305 12.97 -8.69 -7.14
N ARG A 306 13.98 -8.50 -6.28
CA ARG A 306 13.81 -8.01 -4.92
C ARG A 306 14.30 -6.56 -4.82
N THR A 307 13.42 -5.69 -4.29
CA THR A 307 13.72 -4.28 -3.98
C THR A 307 13.81 -4.06 -2.46
N PRO A 308 14.36 -2.94 -2.00
CA PRO A 308 14.16 -2.50 -0.63
C PRO A 308 12.67 -2.43 -0.26
N VAL A 309 12.37 -2.44 1.06
CA VAL A 309 11.00 -2.33 1.56
C VAL A 309 10.45 -0.94 1.26
N GLY A 310 9.25 -0.90 0.70
CA GLY A 310 8.51 0.30 0.30
C GLY A 310 7.99 0.16 -1.14
N ASP A 311 6.72 0.39 -1.31
CA ASP A 311 6.02 0.28 -2.59
C ASP A 311 6.62 1.18 -3.67
N ARG A 312 7.16 2.34 -3.30
CA ARG A 312 7.87 3.25 -4.20
C ARG A 312 9.00 2.54 -4.96
N TYR A 313 9.83 1.75 -4.27
CA TYR A 313 10.95 1.03 -4.90
C TYR A 313 10.46 -0.07 -5.84
N VAL A 314 9.36 -0.74 -5.49
CA VAL A 314 8.70 -1.72 -6.36
C VAL A 314 8.22 -1.06 -7.64
N VAL A 315 7.44 0.02 -7.52
CA VAL A 315 6.88 0.76 -8.66
C VAL A 315 7.98 1.36 -9.55
N GLU A 316 9.02 1.95 -8.95
CA GLU A 316 10.15 2.52 -9.71
C GLU A 316 10.87 1.44 -10.52
N HIS A 317 11.14 0.27 -9.91
CA HIS A 317 11.76 -0.84 -10.61
C HIS A 317 10.88 -1.36 -11.74
N MET A 318 9.57 -1.54 -11.48
CA MET A 318 8.60 -1.96 -12.50
C MET A 318 8.59 -1.02 -13.70
N ARG A 319 8.51 0.29 -13.47
CA ARG A 319 8.52 1.31 -14.53
C ARG A 319 9.81 1.28 -15.36
N ARG A 320 10.96 1.18 -14.69
CA ARG A 320 12.28 1.24 -15.35
C ARG A 320 12.55 0.02 -16.21
N HIS A 321 12.04 -1.14 -15.82
CA HIS A 321 12.36 -2.43 -16.45
C HIS A 321 11.17 -3.11 -17.14
N GLY A 322 10.00 -2.47 -17.15
CA GLY A 322 8.83 -2.93 -17.90
C GLY A 322 8.08 -4.11 -17.25
N TYR A 323 8.20 -4.30 -15.94
CA TYR A 323 7.40 -5.29 -15.21
C TYR A 323 5.97 -4.79 -15.01
N ASN A 324 4.98 -5.67 -15.09
CA ASN A 324 3.59 -5.31 -14.88
C ASN A 324 2.91 -6.00 -13.68
N VAL A 325 3.63 -6.85 -12.96
CA VAL A 325 3.20 -7.43 -11.68
C VAL A 325 4.26 -7.17 -10.63
N GLY A 326 3.88 -6.59 -9.51
CA GLY A 326 4.76 -6.40 -8.37
C GLY A 326 3.98 -6.13 -7.10
N GLY A 327 4.67 -6.11 -5.95
CA GLY A 327 4.02 -5.82 -4.68
C GLY A 327 4.81 -6.24 -3.45
N GLU A 328 4.09 -6.38 -2.37
CA GLU A 328 4.60 -6.75 -1.05
C GLU A 328 3.79 -7.90 -0.46
N GLN A 329 4.42 -8.72 0.38
CA GLN A 329 3.75 -9.77 1.15
C GLN A 329 2.56 -9.22 1.97
N SER A 330 2.63 -7.97 2.41
CA SER A 330 1.56 -7.27 3.13
C SER A 330 0.28 -7.03 2.32
N GLY A 331 0.23 -7.46 1.05
CA GLY A 331 -0.94 -7.33 0.18
C GLY A 331 -1.01 -6.04 -0.63
N HIS A 332 0.01 -5.19 -0.61
CA HIS A 332 0.12 -4.04 -1.51
C HIS A 332 0.55 -4.53 -2.89
N ILE A 333 -0.39 -4.78 -3.78
CA ILE A 333 -0.17 -5.39 -5.10
C ILE A 333 -0.38 -4.35 -6.20
N VAL A 334 0.64 -4.15 -7.02
CA VAL A 334 0.64 -3.22 -8.15
C VAL A 334 0.54 -4.01 -9.45
N LEU A 335 -0.49 -3.72 -10.22
CA LEU A 335 -0.72 -4.26 -11.55
C LEU A 335 -0.67 -3.11 -12.55
N SER A 336 0.52 -2.83 -13.10
CA SER A 336 0.76 -1.58 -13.84
C SER A 336 0.00 -1.46 -15.17
N ASP A 337 -0.57 -2.55 -15.69
CA ASP A 337 -1.51 -2.51 -16.81
C ASP A 337 -2.82 -1.79 -16.44
N PHE A 338 -3.12 -1.68 -15.14
CA PHE A 338 -4.35 -1.06 -14.63
C PHE A 338 -4.07 0.15 -13.76
N THR A 339 -3.19 0.03 -12.76
CA THR A 339 -3.00 1.02 -11.70
C THR A 339 -1.53 1.42 -11.55
N THR A 340 -1.29 2.60 -11.00
CA THR A 340 0.04 3.16 -10.74
C THR A 340 0.53 2.95 -9.30
N THR A 341 -0.34 2.42 -8.45
CA THR A 341 -0.09 2.08 -7.04
C THR A 341 -0.83 0.79 -6.69
N GLY A 342 -0.68 0.28 -5.49
CA GLY A 342 -1.46 -0.87 -5.02
C GLY A 342 -2.96 -0.61 -5.07
N ASP A 343 -3.71 -1.64 -5.45
CA ASP A 343 -5.17 -1.61 -5.51
C ASP A 343 -5.74 -2.95 -5.04
N GLY A 344 -6.28 -2.95 -3.82
CA GLY A 344 -6.81 -4.17 -3.21
C GLY A 344 -8.04 -4.72 -3.93
N LEU A 345 -8.91 -3.86 -4.45
CA LEU A 345 -10.09 -4.28 -5.20
C LEU A 345 -9.70 -4.87 -6.56
N VAL A 346 -8.84 -4.19 -7.33
CA VAL A 346 -8.37 -4.68 -8.63
C VAL A 346 -7.63 -6.00 -8.46
N SER A 347 -6.76 -6.12 -7.46
CA SER A 347 -6.04 -7.36 -7.16
C SER A 347 -7.00 -8.51 -6.82
N SER A 348 -8.03 -8.25 -6.02
CA SER A 348 -9.09 -9.22 -5.71
C SER A 348 -9.83 -9.67 -6.96
N LEU A 349 -10.14 -8.76 -7.86
CA LEU A 349 -10.82 -9.07 -9.13
C LEU A 349 -9.95 -9.95 -10.04
N GLN A 350 -8.61 -9.82 -10.01
CA GLN A 350 -7.74 -10.74 -10.75
C GLN A 350 -7.74 -12.16 -10.16
N ILE A 351 -7.81 -12.30 -8.83
CA ILE A 351 -7.96 -13.61 -8.18
C ILE A 351 -9.34 -14.21 -8.51
N LEU A 352 -10.41 -13.43 -8.39
CA LEU A 352 -11.75 -13.85 -8.77
C LEU A 352 -11.83 -14.29 -10.23
N ALA A 353 -11.12 -13.59 -11.13
CA ALA A 353 -11.01 -14.01 -12.53
C ALA A 353 -10.37 -15.39 -12.68
N CYS A 354 -9.36 -15.71 -11.88
CA CYS A 354 -8.72 -17.04 -11.89
C CYS A 354 -9.67 -18.12 -11.34
N VAL A 355 -10.39 -17.83 -10.25
CA VAL A 355 -11.38 -18.74 -9.65
C VAL A 355 -12.49 -19.07 -10.65
N VAL A 356 -13.14 -18.05 -11.22
CA VAL A 356 -14.23 -18.23 -12.19
C VAL A 356 -13.74 -18.93 -13.45
N ALA A 357 -12.58 -18.55 -13.99
CA ALA A 357 -12.07 -19.13 -15.23
C ALA A 357 -11.68 -20.62 -15.08
N THR A 358 -11.31 -21.06 -13.88
CA THR A 358 -10.92 -22.45 -13.61
C THR A 358 -12.06 -23.30 -13.05
N GLY A 359 -13.10 -22.69 -12.48
CA GLY A 359 -14.16 -23.38 -11.74
C GLY A 359 -13.68 -24.09 -10.47
N ARG A 360 -12.49 -23.72 -9.96
CA ARG A 360 -11.87 -24.31 -8.77
C ARG A 360 -12.07 -23.41 -7.57
N SER A 361 -12.03 -24.00 -6.37
CA SER A 361 -12.13 -23.25 -5.12
C SER A 361 -10.94 -22.31 -4.91
N VAL A 362 -11.12 -21.29 -4.07
CA VAL A 362 -10.05 -20.33 -3.76
C VAL A 362 -8.84 -21.03 -3.14
N SER A 363 -9.08 -22.00 -2.25
CA SER A 363 -8.02 -22.78 -1.63
C SER A 363 -7.18 -23.59 -2.63
N GLU A 364 -7.77 -24.02 -3.75
CA GLU A 364 -7.03 -24.70 -4.82
C GLU A 364 -6.33 -23.74 -5.78
N VAL A 365 -6.96 -22.59 -6.04
CA VAL A 365 -6.38 -21.56 -6.93
C VAL A 365 -5.21 -20.86 -6.24
N CYS A 366 -5.29 -20.58 -4.94
CA CYS A 366 -4.31 -19.77 -4.24
C CYS A 366 -3.17 -20.55 -3.55
N ALA A 367 -3.28 -21.88 -3.40
CA ALA A 367 -2.20 -22.70 -2.85
C ALA A 367 -1.13 -22.97 -3.93
N ARG A 368 -0.29 -22.00 -4.21
CA ARG A 368 0.76 -22.10 -5.26
C ARG A 368 2.06 -22.69 -4.74
N PHE A 369 2.43 -22.33 -3.53
CA PHE A 369 3.62 -22.84 -2.85
C PHE A 369 3.37 -22.91 -1.34
N THR A 370 4.15 -23.71 -0.64
CA THR A 370 4.19 -23.70 0.83
C THR A 370 5.15 -22.61 1.28
N PRO A 371 4.69 -21.60 2.04
CA PRO A 371 5.59 -20.60 2.59
C PRO A 371 6.64 -21.27 3.48
N LEU A 372 7.89 -20.86 3.34
CA LEU A 372 8.95 -21.31 4.23
C LEU A 372 8.81 -20.64 5.60
N PRO A 373 9.20 -21.31 6.69
CA PRO A 373 9.32 -20.69 8.00
C PRO A 373 10.09 -19.38 7.92
N GLN A 374 9.48 -18.29 8.37
CA GLN A 374 10.05 -16.94 8.36
C GLN A 374 9.86 -16.31 9.74
N ILE A 375 10.93 -15.84 10.34
CA ILE A 375 10.91 -15.18 11.65
C ILE A 375 11.45 -13.76 11.49
N LEU A 376 10.70 -12.79 12.02
CA LEU A 376 11.08 -11.37 12.07
C LEU A 376 11.09 -10.88 13.50
N GLU A 377 12.25 -10.45 13.97
CA GLU A 377 12.43 -9.85 15.29
C GLU A 377 12.85 -8.38 15.19
N ASN A 378 12.31 -7.57 16.10
CA ASN A 378 12.61 -6.16 16.21
C ASN A 378 13.45 -5.88 17.45
N VAL A 379 14.67 -5.41 17.28
CA VAL A 379 15.59 -5.07 18.38
C VAL A 379 15.65 -3.55 18.51
N ARG A 380 15.12 -3.02 19.61
CA ARG A 380 15.25 -1.59 19.95
C ARG A 380 16.63 -1.30 20.52
N TYR A 381 17.19 -0.14 20.19
CA TYR A 381 18.44 0.36 20.75
C TYR A 381 18.30 1.86 21.05
N SER A 382 19.08 2.33 22.05
CA SER A 382 19.02 3.72 22.51
C SER A 382 20.09 4.61 21.88
N SER A 383 21.26 4.03 21.54
CA SER A 383 22.41 4.78 21.05
C SER A 383 23.34 3.89 20.22
N GLY A 384 24.27 4.51 19.50
CA GLY A 384 25.34 3.83 18.75
C GLY A 384 24.90 3.24 17.42
N ARG A 385 25.76 2.37 16.89
CA ARG A 385 25.53 1.61 15.64
C ARG A 385 25.81 0.13 15.89
N PRO A 386 24.87 -0.61 16.49
CA PRO A 386 25.11 -2.01 16.88
C PRO A 386 25.55 -2.91 15.73
N LEU A 387 25.11 -2.66 14.49
CA LEU A 387 25.49 -3.42 13.30
C LEU A 387 26.96 -3.20 12.87
N ASP A 388 27.64 -2.18 13.40
CA ASP A 388 29.06 -1.92 13.15
C ASP A 388 29.97 -2.67 14.11
N ASP A 389 29.45 -3.25 15.21
CA ASP A 389 30.21 -4.07 16.15
C ASP A 389 30.77 -5.34 15.47
N LYS A 390 32.05 -5.60 15.66
CA LYS A 390 32.74 -6.76 15.05
C LYS A 390 32.15 -8.11 15.48
N ARG A 391 31.65 -8.20 16.73
CA ARG A 391 30.98 -9.41 17.24
C ARG A 391 29.67 -9.66 16.54
N VAL A 392 28.85 -8.61 16.36
CA VAL A 392 27.58 -8.69 15.62
C VAL A 392 27.83 -9.11 14.17
N ARG A 393 28.80 -8.50 13.49
CA ARG A 393 29.17 -8.87 12.11
C ARG A 393 29.59 -10.33 11.98
N LYS A 394 30.37 -10.83 12.96
CA LYS A 394 30.80 -12.23 12.98
C LYS A 394 29.62 -13.20 13.14
N VAL A 395 28.69 -12.90 14.03
CA VAL A 395 27.47 -13.70 14.22
C VAL A 395 26.61 -13.70 12.95
N ILE A 396 26.42 -12.54 12.33
CA ILE A 396 25.68 -12.41 11.06
C ILE A 396 26.31 -13.25 9.96
N GLU A 397 27.62 -13.22 9.82
CA GLU A 397 28.33 -14.01 8.80
C GLU A 397 28.21 -15.51 9.07
N GLY A 398 28.33 -15.94 10.34
CA GLY A 398 28.12 -17.33 10.75
C GLY A 398 26.69 -17.80 10.44
N ALA A 399 25.68 -16.95 10.71
CA ALA A 399 24.29 -17.24 10.40
C ALA A 399 24.05 -17.40 8.89
N ARG A 400 24.67 -16.56 8.06
CA ARG A 400 24.59 -16.69 6.59
C ARG A 400 25.18 -18.00 6.09
N GLN A 401 26.32 -18.40 6.65
CA GLN A 401 26.97 -19.67 6.29
C GLN A 401 26.11 -20.87 6.72
N GLN A 402 25.48 -20.83 7.90
CA GLN A 402 24.60 -21.89 8.37
C GLN A 402 23.34 -22.04 7.53
N LEU A 403 22.72 -20.92 7.12
CA LEU A 403 21.54 -20.93 6.26
C LEU A 403 21.87 -21.39 4.82
N GLY A 404 23.04 -21.04 4.29
CA GLY A 404 23.47 -21.41 2.94
C GLY A 404 22.41 -21.12 1.88
N ASP A 405 22.23 -22.05 0.95
CA ASP A 405 21.21 -21.99 -0.12
C ASP A 405 19.81 -22.42 0.35
N SER A 406 19.71 -22.99 1.57
CA SER A 406 18.44 -23.45 2.15
C SER A 406 17.64 -22.35 2.83
N GLY A 407 18.25 -21.16 3.03
CA GLY A 407 17.60 -20.05 3.70
C GLY A 407 18.15 -18.69 3.31
N ARG A 408 17.59 -17.64 3.92
CA ARG A 408 17.94 -16.26 3.66
C ARG A 408 17.87 -15.40 4.91
N LEU A 409 18.76 -14.42 5.00
CA LEU A 409 18.87 -13.48 6.11
C LEU A 409 18.75 -12.04 5.61
N VAL A 410 17.87 -11.26 6.22
CA VAL A 410 17.70 -9.82 5.98
C VAL A 410 17.83 -9.07 7.29
N ILE A 411 18.82 -8.20 7.39
CA ILE A 411 19.03 -7.35 8.56
C ILE A 411 19.09 -5.90 8.09
N ARG A 412 18.27 -5.06 8.71
CA ARG A 412 18.23 -3.63 8.36
C ARG A 412 17.83 -2.75 9.54
N PRO A 413 18.40 -1.54 9.64
CA PRO A 413 17.84 -0.52 10.53
C PRO A 413 16.45 -0.06 10.01
N SER A 414 15.59 0.33 10.94
CA SER A 414 14.37 1.06 10.58
C SER A 414 14.72 2.49 10.17
N GLY A 415 14.06 3.01 9.13
CA GLY A 415 14.25 4.40 8.70
C GLY A 415 13.59 5.44 9.60
N THR A 416 12.65 5.01 10.48
CA THR A 416 11.80 5.92 11.27
C THR A 416 11.91 5.73 12.78
N GLU A 417 12.48 4.62 13.23
CA GLU A 417 12.58 4.27 14.64
C GLU A 417 13.99 3.73 14.96
N PRO A 418 14.49 3.85 16.19
CA PRO A 418 15.73 3.25 16.61
C PRO A 418 15.56 1.72 16.83
N VAL A 419 15.28 1.01 15.73
CA VAL A 419 15.00 -0.43 15.70
C VAL A 419 15.82 -1.09 14.59
N ILE A 420 16.48 -2.19 14.90
CA ILE A 420 17.06 -3.11 13.93
C ILE A 420 16.07 -4.25 13.73
N ARG A 421 15.72 -4.50 12.47
CA ARG A 421 14.87 -5.62 12.07
C ARG A 421 15.76 -6.75 11.59
N VAL A 422 15.60 -7.91 12.24
CA VAL A 422 16.32 -9.15 11.93
C VAL A 422 15.28 -10.14 11.41
N MET A 423 15.39 -10.53 10.15
CA MET A 423 14.53 -11.54 9.53
C MET A 423 15.39 -12.66 8.97
N ALA A 424 15.04 -13.89 9.29
CA ALA A 424 15.53 -15.07 8.59
C ALA A 424 14.37 -15.94 8.14
N GLU A 425 14.57 -16.66 7.05
CA GLU A 425 13.67 -17.69 6.54
C GLU A 425 14.48 -18.85 5.95
N GLY A 426 13.89 -20.04 5.91
CA GLY A 426 14.57 -21.22 5.38
C GLY A 426 13.77 -22.50 5.58
N ASP A 427 14.31 -23.61 5.08
CA ASP A 427 13.65 -24.93 5.11
C ASP A 427 13.53 -25.51 6.52
N ASP A 428 14.49 -25.19 7.41
CA ASP A 428 14.53 -25.67 8.81
C ASP A 428 14.12 -24.56 9.80
N GLU A 429 12.92 -24.64 10.35
CA GLU A 429 12.38 -23.69 11.31
C GLU A 429 13.24 -23.57 12.59
N LYS A 430 13.86 -24.67 13.04
CA LYS A 430 14.72 -24.65 14.23
C LYS A 430 16.00 -23.86 13.95
N LEU A 431 16.60 -24.08 12.79
CA LEU A 431 17.77 -23.32 12.36
C LEU A 431 17.43 -21.83 12.22
N VAL A 432 16.31 -21.49 11.58
CA VAL A 432 15.83 -20.10 11.43
C VAL A 432 15.66 -19.45 12.81
N THR A 433 15.02 -20.14 13.75
CA THR A 433 14.83 -19.65 15.13
C THR A 433 16.16 -19.42 15.84
N THR A 434 17.09 -20.37 15.72
CA THR A 434 18.41 -20.29 16.36
C THR A 434 19.21 -19.08 15.84
N VAL A 435 19.34 -18.95 14.53
CA VAL A 435 20.15 -17.87 13.94
C VAL A 435 19.57 -16.48 14.22
N VAL A 436 18.24 -16.35 14.20
CA VAL A 436 17.59 -15.08 14.58
C VAL A 436 17.86 -14.76 16.04
N GLY A 437 17.71 -15.74 16.95
CA GLY A 437 17.98 -15.57 18.38
C GLY A 437 19.42 -15.14 18.65
N GLU A 438 20.42 -15.81 18.05
CA GLU A 438 21.84 -15.47 18.19
C GLU A 438 22.14 -14.04 17.73
N ILE A 439 21.58 -13.61 16.59
CA ILE A 439 21.77 -12.25 16.07
C ILE A 439 21.10 -11.22 16.98
N VAL A 440 19.87 -11.48 17.43
CA VAL A 440 19.12 -10.59 18.33
C VAL A 440 19.91 -10.37 19.64
N GLU A 441 20.43 -11.43 20.25
CA GLU A 441 21.22 -11.31 21.48
C GLU A 441 22.55 -10.57 21.25
N ALA A 442 23.24 -10.82 20.13
CA ALA A 442 24.44 -10.08 19.78
C ALA A 442 24.17 -8.58 19.58
N VAL A 443 23.07 -8.23 18.89
CA VAL A 443 22.67 -6.83 18.69
C VAL A 443 22.28 -6.15 20.01
N LYS A 444 21.54 -6.84 20.90
CA LYS A 444 21.20 -6.32 22.23
C LYS A 444 22.45 -6.04 23.07
N ALA A 445 23.39 -7.00 23.10
CA ALA A 445 24.65 -6.86 23.84
C ALA A 445 25.48 -5.67 23.31
N ALA A 446 25.58 -5.50 21.99
CA ALA A 446 26.28 -4.38 21.38
C ALA A 446 25.59 -3.03 21.66
N ALA A 447 24.26 -3.00 21.68
CA ALA A 447 23.48 -1.81 22.02
C ALA A 447 23.66 -1.39 23.49
N GLN A 448 23.74 -2.35 24.41
CA GLN A 448 24.00 -2.09 25.84
C GLN A 448 25.43 -1.60 26.09
N ALA A 449 26.42 -2.11 25.34
CA ALA A 449 27.81 -1.68 25.48
C ALA A 449 28.07 -0.26 24.92
N ALA A 450 27.14 0.29 24.12
CA ALA A 450 27.20 1.63 23.52
C ALA A 450 26.35 2.68 24.28
N ALA A 451 25.57 2.25 25.28
CA ALA A 451 24.76 3.10 26.13
C ALA A 451 25.50 3.54 27.40
#